data_73c09b6099b390433fcecb67e3ae6a55
#
_entry.id   73c09b6099b390433fcecb67e3ae6a55
#
_cell.length_a   1.000
_cell.length_b   1.000
_cell.length_c   1.000
_cell.angle_alpha   90.00
_cell.angle_beta   90.00
_cell.angle_gamma   90.00
#
_symmetry.space_group_name_H-M   'P 1'
#
loop_
_entity.id
_entity.type
_entity.pdbx_description
1 polymer ?
#
loop_
_entity_poly.entity_id
_entity_poly.type
_entity_poly.pdbx_seq_one_letter_code
_entity_poly.pdbx_strand_id
1 'polypeptide(L)'
;DAYRRIRNTCRYLLGNLNDITKADLVDMKDMDPLDRYALDVAARTHQRVQDAYRDYEFHKVFHSLHNLCSTDLSAFYLDILKDRLYSSAPASRARRSAQTALYHILLMLVQDMAPVLSFTAEEVFRHIPEALHPGAKSVFAFQLMDAEAFLLDDAGRKRWEAVLAARTEVTRAIE
;
A
#
# COMPACT_ATOMS: atom_id res chain seq x y z
N ASP A 1 -4.23 -0.74 -20.11
CA ASP A 1 -5.10 -0.69 -18.92
C ASP A 1 -4.33 -0.85 -17.59
N ALA A 2 -3.37 -1.77 -17.46
CA ALA A 2 -2.63 -2.00 -16.23
C ALA A 2 -1.87 -0.75 -15.74
N TYR A 3 -1.15 -0.06 -16.63
CA TYR A 3 -0.48 1.21 -16.31
C TYR A 3 -1.43 2.25 -15.70
N ARG A 4 -2.61 2.41 -16.30
CA ARG A 4 -3.62 3.37 -15.81
C ARG A 4 -4.10 3.00 -14.41
N ARG A 5 -4.26 1.71 -14.10
CA ARG A 5 -4.64 1.24 -12.76
C ARG A 5 -3.57 1.57 -11.72
N ILE A 6 -2.31 1.25 -12.01
CA ILE A 6 -1.18 1.56 -11.12
C ILE A 6 -1.12 3.08 -10.87
N ARG A 7 -1.16 3.90 -11.92
CA ARG A 7 -1.11 5.37 -11.81
C ARG A 7 -2.29 5.93 -11.00
N ASN A 8 -3.50 5.42 -11.22
CA ASN A 8 -4.69 5.84 -10.47
C ASN A 8 -4.61 5.44 -8.99
N THR A 9 -4.07 4.26 -8.68
CA THR A 9 -3.81 3.85 -7.29
C THR A 9 -2.83 4.82 -6.62
N CYS A 10 -1.70 5.13 -7.24
CA CYS A 10 -0.75 6.11 -6.70
C CYS A 10 -1.41 7.49 -6.47
N ARG A 11 -2.22 7.96 -7.43
CA ARG A 11 -2.96 9.22 -7.30
C ARG A 11 -3.92 9.21 -6.12
N TYR A 12 -4.63 8.09 -5.90
CA TYR A 12 -5.53 7.95 -4.76
C TYR A 12 -4.75 7.99 -3.44
N LEU A 13 -3.64 7.24 -3.35
CA LEU A 13 -2.79 7.23 -2.16
C LEU A 13 -2.29 8.66 -1.84
N LEU A 14 -1.68 9.34 -2.81
CA LEU A 14 -1.20 10.72 -2.65
C LEU A 14 -2.30 11.68 -2.21
N GLY A 15 -3.48 11.60 -2.82
CA GLY A 15 -4.61 12.49 -2.54
C GLY A 15 -5.11 12.42 -1.10
N ASN A 16 -4.84 11.32 -0.40
CA ASN A 16 -5.26 11.10 0.98
C ASN A 16 -4.16 11.37 2.03
N LEU A 17 -3.00 11.92 1.61
CA LEU A 17 -1.85 12.16 2.49
C LEU A 17 -1.57 13.65 2.75
N ASN A 18 -2.44 14.56 2.31
CA ASN A 18 -2.16 16.00 2.37
C ASN A 18 -2.24 16.61 3.77
N ASP A 19 -2.95 15.98 4.70
CA ASP A 19 -3.22 16.50 6.05
C ASP A 19 -2.57 15.66 7.15
N ILE A 20 -1.52 14.90 6.84
CA ILE A 20 -0.75 14.08 7.79
C ILE A 20 0.73 14.46 7.72
N THR A 21 1.41 14.37 8.85
CA THR A 21 2.84 14.57 8.98
C THR A 21 3.53 13.32 9.53
N LYS A 22 4.86 13.29 9.54
CA LYS A 22 5.62 12.18 10.15
C LYS A 22 5.31 11.98 11.64
N ALA A 23 4.94 13.06 12.34
CA ALA A 23 4.58 12.98 13.77
C ALA A 23 3.20 12.34 14.00
N ASP A 24 2.35 12.29 12.98
CA ASP A 24 1.01 11.70 13.05
C ASP A 24 1.01 10.20 12.68
N LEU A 25 2.14 9.65 12.23
CA LEU A 25 2.24 8.25 11.86
C LEU A 25 2.03 7.35 13.08
N VAL A 26 1.24 6.31 12.89
CA VAL A 26 0.85 5.36 13.95
C VAL A 26 1.77 4.15 13.93
N ASP A 27 2.27 3.75 15.09
CA ASP A 27 3.05 2.51 15.21
C ASP A 27 2.23 1.29 14.75
N MET A 28 2.88 0.33 14.09
CA MET A 28 2.24 -0.90 13.56
C MET A 28 1.37 -1.62 14.59
N LYS A 29 1.83 -1.69 15.85
CA LYS A 29 1.10 -2.33 16.96
C LYS A 29 -0.21 -1.63 17.32
N ASP A 30 -0.29 -0.32 17.05
CA ASP A 30 -1.42 0.56 17.39
C ASP A 30 -2.35 0.81 16.22
N MET A 31 -2.03 0.31 15.03
CA MET A 31 -2.86 0.42 13.83
C MET A 31 -4.08 -0.50 13.87
N ASP A 32 -5.12 -0.10 13.15
CA ASP A 32 -6.30 -0.94 12.95
C ASP A 32 -5.95 -2.26 12.24
N PRO A 33 -6.59 -3.37 12.59
CA PRO A 33 -6.29 -4.69 12.02
C PRO A 33 -6.33 -4.74 10.49
N LEU A 34 -7.28 -4.04 9.85
CA LEU A 34 -7.41 -3.99 8.40
C LEU A 34 -6.21 -3.27 7.76
N ASP A 35 -5.71 -2.19 8.38
CA ASP A 35 -4.57 -1.44 7.88
C ASP A 35 -3.27 -2.25 7.99
N ARG A 36 -3.11 -2.97 9.10
CA ARG A 36 -2.01 -3.92 9.29
C ARG A 36 -2.02 -5.05 8.25
N TYR A 37 -3.20 -5.57 7.93
CA TYR A 37 -3.36 -6.57 6.88
C TYR A 37 -2.97 -6.01 5.51
N ALA A 38 -3.41 -4.81 5.16
CA ALA A 38 -3.05 -4.19 3.88
C ALA A 38 -1.54 -3.94 3.76
N LEU A 39 -0.89 -3.57 4.86
CA LEU A 39 0.57 -3.46 4.92
C LEU A 39 1.26 -4.82 4.74
N ASP A 40 0.78 -5.90 5.36
CA ASP A 40 1.31 -7.26 5.16
C ASP A 40 1.22 -7.68 3.69
N VAL A 41 0.09 -7.43 3.03
CA VAL A 41 -0.09 -7.74 1.61
C VAL A 41 0.89 -6.95 0.74
N ALA A 42 1.05 -5.66 0.99
CA ALA A 42 1.99 -4.82 0.26
C ALA A 42 3.45 -5.23 0.51
N ALA A 43 3.81 -5.52 1.77
CA ALA A 43 5.14 -5.97 2.16
C ALA A 43 5.54 -7.30 1.48
N ARG A 44 4.63 -8.26 1.44
CA ARG A 44 4.84 -9.53 0.73
C ARG A 44 4.96 -9.34 -0.77
N THR A 45 4.19 -8.40 -1.32
CA THR A 45 4.31 -8.07 -2.74
C THR A 45 5.65 -7.41 -3.02
N HIS A 46 6.09 -6.49 -2.17
CA HIS A 46 7.41 -5.88 -2.24
C HIS A 46 8.53 -6.94 -2.23
N GLN A 47 8.51 -7.89 -1.30
CA GLN A 47 9.48 -8.98 -1.25
C GLN A 47 9.49 -9.79 -2.55
N ARG A 48 8.31 -10.21 -3.05
CA ARG A 48 8.19 -10.95 -4.32
C ARG A 48 8.73 -10.17 -5.51
N VAL A 49 8.50 -8.86 -5.55
CA VAL A 49 9.00 -7.98 -6.60
C VAL A 49 10.53 -7.87 -6.53
N GLN A 50 11.10 -7.72 -5.33
CA GLN A 50 12.56 -7.68 -5.16
C GLN A 50 13.21 -9.01 -5.59
N ASP A 51 12.61 -10.14 -5.25
CA ASP A 51 13.07 -11.46 -5.70
C ASP A 51 12.98 -11.58 -7.24
N ALA A 52 11.86 -11.18 -7.82
CA ALA A 52 11.67 -11.21 -9.27
C ALA A 52 12.67 -10.31 -10.02
N TYR A 53 13.07 -9.17 -9.46
CA TYR A 53 14.15 -8.35 -10.02
C TYR A 53 15.50 -9.03 -9.92
N ARG A 54 15.81 -9.67 -8.80
CA ARG A 54 17.05 -10.45 -8.63
C ARG A 54 17.18 -11.57 -9.66
N ASP A 55 16.06 -12.23 -9.95
CA ASP A 55 15.99 -13.36 -10.88
C ASP A 55 15.71 -12.92 -12.34
N TYR A 56 15.66 -11.61 -12.62
CA TYR A 56 15.34 -11.04 -13.94
C TYR A 56 13.97 -11.46 -14.50
N GLU A 57 13.00 -11.77 -13.62
CA GLU A 57 11.65 -12.20 -14.00
C GLU A 57 10.66 -11.02 -14.08
N PHE A 58 10.91 -10.07 -14.99
CA PHE A 58 10.15 -8.82 -15.09
C PHE A 58 8.64 -9.02 -15.30
N HIS A 59 8.22 -10.11 -15.90
CA HIS A 59 6.80 -10.44 -16.03
C HIS A 59 6.13 -10.66 -14.67
N LYS A 60 6.83 -11.25 -13.69
CA LYS A 60 6.34 -11.40 -12.32
C LYS A 60 6.22 -10.06 -11.60
N VAL A 61 7.18 -9.14 -11.85
CA VAL A 61 7.09 -7.76 -11.34
C VAL A 61 5.81 -7.11 -11.82
N PHE A 62 5.56 -7.13 -13.14
CA PHE A 62 4.36 -6.54 -13.73
C PHE A 62 3.07 -7.12 -13.15
N HIS A 63 2.96 -8.44 -13.07
CA HIS A 63 1.78 -9.10 -12.52
C HIS A 63 1.58 -8.79 -11.03
N SER A 64 2.64 -8.76 -10.24
CA SER A 64 2.57 -8.44 -8.82
C SER A 64 2.07 -7.02 -8.58
N LEU A 65 2.62 -6.04 -9.29
CA LEU A 65 2.19 -4.64 -9.21
C LEU A 65 0.74 -4.45 -9.67
N HIS A 66 0.37 -5.09 -10.78
CA HIS A 66 -0.99 -5.01 -11.29
C HIS A 66 -2.01 -5.61 -10.32
N ASN A 67 -1.74 -6.80 -9.76
CA ASN A 67 -2.63 -7.47 -8.83
C ASN A 67 -2.76 -6.70 -7.52
N LEU A 68 -1.64 -6.21 -6.95
CA LEU A 68 -1.67 -5.37 -5.78
C LEU A 68 -2.59 -4.15 -6.01
N CYS A 69 -2.38 -3.41 -7.09
CA CYS A 69 -3.15 -2.20 -7.34
C CYS A 69 -4.64 -2.46 -7.68
N SER A 70 -4.94 -3.51 -8.45
CA SER A 70 -6.30 -3.76 -8.94
C SER A 70 -7.15 -4.56 -7.97
N THR A 71 -6.60 -5.64 -7.41
CA THR A 71 -7.35 -6.61 -6.61
C THR A 71 -7.25 -6.30 -5.13
N ASP A 72 -6.01 -6.24 -4.60
CA ASP A 72 -5.82 -6.13 -3.16
C ASP A 72 -6.14 -4.72 -2.63
N LEU A 73 -5.69 -3.69 -3.35
CA LEU A 73 -5.93 -2.31 -2.97
C LEU A 73 -7.29 -1.81 -3.48
N SER A 74 -7.46 -1.64 -4.81
CA SER A 74 -8.63 -0.92 -5.33
C SER A 74 -9.96 -1.64 -5.10
N ALA A 75 -10.03 -2.97 -5.31
CA ALA A 75 -11.27 -3.72 -5.19
C ALA A 75 -11.62 -4.12 -3.74
N PHE A 76 -10.71 -3.96 -2.80
CA PHE A 76 -10.94 -4.34 -1.41
C PHE A 76 -10.57 -3.23 -0.44
N TYR A 77 -9.28 -2.99 -0.19
CA TYR A 77 -8.82 -2.13 0.90
C TYR A 77 -9.27 -0.68 0.75
N LEU A 78 -8.96 -0.06 -0.40
CA LEU A 78 -9.27 1.36 -0.64
C LEU A 78 -10.77 1.61 -0.72
N ASP A 79 -11.56 0.64 -1.14
CA ASP A 79 -13.01 0.75 -1.16
C ASP A 79 -13.59 0.85 0.26
N ILE A 80 -13.13 -0.02 1.16
CA ILE A 80 -13.52 0.00 2.58
C ILE A 80 -13.06 1.30 3.27
N LEU A 81 -11.89 1.83 2.91
CA LEU A 81 -11.32 3.02 3.54
C LEU A 81 -12.08 4.31 3.24
N LYS A 82 -12.89 4.38 2.19
CA LYS A 82 -13.56 5.62 1.77
C LYS A 82 -14.32 6.27 2.92
N ASP A 83 -15.09 5.48 3.65
CA ASP A 83 -15.85 5.98 4.78
C ASP A 83 -14.92 6.58 5.86
N ARG A 84 -13.89 5.87 6.29
CA ARG A 84 -12.94 6.38 7.29
C ARG A 84 -12.21 7.64 6.84
N LEU A 85 -11.73 7.65 5.60
CA LEU A 85 -10.94 8.77 5.07
C LEU A 85 -11.77 10.06 4.90
N TYR A 86 -13.05 9.92 4.55
CA TYR A 86 -13.90 11.08 4.22
C TYR A 86 -14.87 11.49 5.33
N SER A 87 -15.25 10.56 6.21
CA SER A 87 -16.25 10.82 7.26
C SER A 87 -15.66 10.98 8.65
N SER A 88 -14.47 10.42 8.91
CA SER A 88 -13.84 10.51 10.24
C SER A 88 -13.18 11.87 10.46
N ALA A 89 -13.15 12.30 11.71
CA ALA A 89 -12.43 13.52 12.09
C ALA A 89 -10.95 13.47 11.68
N PRO A 90 -10.35 14.59 11.20
CA PRO A 90 -8.98 14.61 10.66
C PRO A 90 -7.93 13.98 11.59
N ALA A 91 -8.01 14.22 12.89
CA ALA A 91 -7.07 13.71 13.87
C ALA A 91 -7.51 12.39 14.52
N SER A 92 -8.56 11.72 14.02
CA SER A 92 -9.01 10.48 14.60
C SER A 92 -7.96 9.35 14.40
N ARG A 93 -7.82 8.49 15.41
CA ARG A 93 -6.90 7.35 15.34
C ARG A 93 -7.17 6.45 14.12
N ALA A 94 -8.43 6.17 13.82
CA ALA A 94 -8.82 5.33 12.69
C ALA A 94 -8.37 5.92 11.35
N ARG A 95 -8.51 7.26 11.17
CA ARG A 95 -8.06 7.94 9.97
C ARG A 95 -6.53 7.97 9.88
N ARG A 96 -5.83 8.28 10.98
CA ARG A 96 -4.34 8.30 11.02
C ARG A 96 -3.75 6.91 10.79
N SER A 97 -4.38 5.85 11.33
CA SER A 97 -4.00 4.47 11.03
C SER A 97 -4.09 4.16 9.53
N ALA A 98 -5.22 4.48 8.91
CA ALA A 98 -5.40 4.31 7.46
C ALA A 98 -4.36 5.09 6.65
N GLN A 99 -4.15 6.37 6.96
CA GLN A 99 -3.19 7.23 6.26
C GLN A 99 -1.74 6.73 6.43
N THR A 100 -1.39 6.20 7.60
CA THR A 100 -0.08 5.56 7.83
C THR A 100 0.10 4.35 6.91
N ALA A 101 -0.91 3.50 6.79
CA ALA A 101 -0.85 2.38 5.85
C ALA A 101 -0.71 2.85 4.40
N LEU A 102 -1.51 3.83 3.96
CA LEU A 102 -1.42 4.40 2.62
C LEU A 102 -0.02 4.96 2.32
N TYR A 103 0.60 5.63 3.29
CA TYR A 103 1.95 6.16 3.16
C TYR A 103 3.01 5.08 2.93
N HIS A 104 3.04 4.04 3.77
CA HIS A 104 4.01 2.96 3.63
C HIS A 104 3.78 2.13 2.37
N ILE A 105 2.52 1.86 2.01
CA ILE A 105 2.15 1.21 0.74
C ILE A 105 2.65 2.03 -0.45
N LEU A 106 2.47 3.36 -0.42
CA LEU A 106 2.96 4.24 -1.50
C LEU A 106 4.48 4.17 -1.63
N LEU A 107 5.22 4.20 -0.53
CA LEU A 107 6.68 4.10 -0.55
C LEU A 107 7.17 2.77 -1.14
N MET A 108 6.59 1.64 -0.75
CA MET A 108 6.90 0.34 -1.34
C MET A 108 6.56 0.32 -2.84
N LEU A 109 5.38 0.80 -3.21
CA LEU A 109 4.90 0.79 -4.59
C LEU A 109 5.79 1.64 -5.52
N VAL A 110 6.25 2.82 -5.09
CA VAL A 110 7.14 3.65 -5.93
C VAL A 110 8.51 3.01 -6.13
N GLN A 111 9.05 2.33 -5.11
CA GLN A 111 10.30 1.59 -5.23
C GLN A 111 10.15 0.40 -6.17
N ASP A 112 9.07 -0.36 -6.03
CA ASP A 112 8.80 -1.55 -6.84
C ASP A 112 8.60 -1.22 -8.31
N MET A 113 7.98 -0.11 -8.63
CA MET A 113 7.76 0.29 -10.03
C MET A 113 8.92 1.09 -10.64
N ALA A 114 9.86 1.60 -9.84
CA ALA A 114 10.93 2.48 -10.31
C ALA A 114 11.76 1.89 -11.47
N PRO A 115 12.20 0.62 -11.46
CA PRO A 115 13.00 0.08 -12.56
C PRO A 115 12.22 -0.08 -13.88
N VAL A 116 10.90 -0.29 -13.84
CA VAL A 116 10.08 -0.56 -15.04
C VAL A 116 9.19 0.61 -15.45
N LEU A 117 8.82 1.50 -14.53
CA LEU A 117 8.01 2.70 -14.75
C LEU A 117 8.72 3.95 -14.20
N SER A 118 9.97 4.11 -14.56
CA SER A 118 10.92 5.08 -13.99
C SER A 118 10.39 6.50 -13.90
N PHE A 119 9.80 7.03 -14.98
CA PHE A 119 9.28 8.39 -14.98
C PHE A 119 8.05 8.53 -14.07
N THR A 120 7.17 7.55 -14.07
CA THR A 120 5.97 7.57 -13.22
C THR A 120 6.34 7.43 -11.75
N ALA A 121 7.29 6.56 -11.41
CA ALA A 121 7.78 6.39 -10.06
C ALA A 121 8.39 7.68 -9.52
N GLU A 122 9.24 8.33 -10.32
CA GLU A 122 9.85 9.62 -9.96
C GLU A 122 8.80 10.73 -9.84
N GLU A 123 7.83 10.82 -10.75
CA GLU A 123 6.72 11.77 -10.67
C GLU A 123 5.95 11.59 -9.36
N VAL A 124 5.55 10.37 -9.04
CA VAL A 124 4.81 10.05 -7.81
C VAL A 124 5.64 10.38 -6.57
N PHE A 125 6.91 10.00 -6.55
CA PHE A 125 7.82 10.24 -5.44
C PHE A 125 7.97 11.73 -5.13
N ARG A 126 8.12 12.57 -6.16
CA ARG A 126 8.21 14.04 -6.02
C ARG A 126 6.92 14.69 -5.51
N HIS A 127 5.76 14.04 -5.71
CA HIS A 127 4.47 14.54 -5.24
C HIS A 127 4.11 14.06 -3.83
N ILE A 128 4.98 13.29 -3.16
CA ILE A 128 4.79 12.99 -1.73
C ILE A 128 4.84 14.33 -0.96
N PRO A 129 3.83 14.61 -0.11
CA PRO A 129 3.80 15.84 0.68
C PRO A 129 5.12 16.07 1.43
N GLU A 130 5.61 17.30 1.47
CA GLU A 130 6.89 17.66 2.09
C GLU A 130 6.99 17.15 3.54
N ALA A 131 5.91 17.26 4.30
CA ALA A 131 5.82 16.80 5.68
C ALA A 131 6.02 15.28 5.86
N LEU A 132 5.86 14.49 4.80
CA LEU A 132 6.04 13.03 4.74
C LEU A 132 7.25 12.61 3.91
N HIS A 133 7.80 13.52 3.09
CA HIS A 133 8.82 13.18 2.11
C HIS A 133 10.04 12.53 2.78
N PRO A 134 10.55 11.39 2.24
CA PRO A 134 11.70 10.68 2.82
C PRO A 134 13.01 11.47 2.82
N GLY A 135 13.09 12.58 2.06
CA GLY A 135 14.27 13.45 1.97
C GLY A 135 15.28 13.05 0.90
N ALA A 136 15.08 11.95 0.19
CA ALA A 136 15.93 11.58 -0.94
C ALA A 136 15.63 12.47 -2.15
N LYS A 137 16.67 12.80 -2.94
CA LYS A 137 16.54 13.66 -4.12
C LYS A 137 15.76 13.01 -5.28
N SER A 138 15.67 11.69 -5.29
CA SER A 138 15.02 10.90 -6.33
C SER A 138 14.60 9.54 -5.75
N VAL A 139 13.59 8.90 -6.35
CA VAL A 139 13.19 7.54 -5.98
C VAL A 139 14.36 6.56 -6.11
N PHE A 140 15.27 6.78 -7.04
CA PHE A 140 16.46 5.94 -7.26
C PHE A 140 17.55 6.10 -6.19
N ALA A 141 17.50 7.19 -5.43
CA ALA A 141 18.40 7.44 -4.30
C ALA A 141 17.71 7.15 -2.95
N PHE A 142 16.45 6.75 -2.97
CA PHE A 142 15.70 6.39 -1.78
C PHE A 142 16.10 4.98 -1.34
N GLN A 143 16.54 4.84 -0.08
CA GLN A 143 16.94 3.56 0.48
C GLN A 143 15.79 2.56 0.44
N LEU A 144 16.08 1.33 0.00
CA LEU A 144 15.09 0.26 -0.06
C LEU A 144 14.44 0.05 1.32
N MET A 145 13.13 -0.03 1.32
CA MET A 145 12.36 -0.20 2.55
C MET A 145 12.57 -1.61 3.14
N ASP A 146 12.70 -1.66 4.46
CA ASP A 146 12.59 -2.92 5.19
C ASP A 146 11.10 -3.29 5.32
N ALA A 147 10.65 -4.18 4.45
CA ALA A 147 9.26 -4.62 4.45
C ALA A 147 8.96 -5.65 5.55
N GLU A 148 9.96 -6.25 6.19
CA GLU A 148 9.75 -7.26 7.26
C GLU A 148 9.01 -6.68 8.45
N ALA A 149 9.25 -5.39 8.74
CA ALA A 149 8.58 -4.67 9.84
C ALA A 149 7.05 -4.62 9.71
N PHE A 150 6.51 -4.85 8.51
CA PHE A 150 5.06 -4.80 8.21
C PHE A 150 4.40 -6.17 8.09
N LEU A 151 5.16 -7.25 8.22
CA LEU A 151 4.62 -8.60 8.11
C LEU A 151 3.80 -8.98 9.35
N LEU A 152 2.66 -9.60 9.12
CA LEU A 152 1.89 -10.27 10.17
C LEU A 152 2.54 -11.61 10.52
N ASP A 153 2.38 -12.02 11.75
CA ASP A 153 2.70 -13.38 12.18
C ASP A 153 1.76 -14.41 11.56
N ASP A 154 2.08 -15.69 11.71
CA ASP A 154 1.29 -16.78 11.13
C ASP A 154 -0.15 -16.82 11.66
N ALA A 155 -0.35 -16.48 12.93
CA ALA A 155 -1.69 -16.44 13.53
C ALA A 155 -2.53 -15.30 12.93
N GLY A 156 -1.93 -14.12 12.76
CA GLY A 156 -2.57 -12.97 12.12
C GLY A 156 -2.97 -13.27 10.68
N ARG A 157 -2.09 -13.91 9.90
CA ARG A 157 -2.40 -14.31 8.52
C ARG A 157 -3.56 -15.30 8.43
N LYS A 158 -3.50 -16.40 9.21
CA LYS A 158 -4.58 -17.40 9.25
C LYS A 158 -5.93 -16.78 9.62
N ARG A 159 -5.93 -15.80 10.53
CA ARG A 159 -7.14 -15.06 10.89
C ARG A 159 -7.70 -14.30 9.69
N TRP A 160 -6.85 -13.60 8.92
CA TRP A 160 -7.29 -12.87 7.73
C TRP A 160 -7.72 -13.80 6.59
N GLU A 161 -7.07 -14.93 6.39
CA GLU A 161 -7.52 -15.98 5.45
C GLU A 161 -8.96 -16.43 5.77
N ALA A 162 -9.26 -16.68 7.05
CA ALA A 162 -10.60 -17.03 7.48
C ALA A 162 -11.63 -15.92 7.25
N VAL A 163 -11.26 -14.65 7.53
CA VAL A 163 -12.13 -13.48 7.29
C VAL A 163 -12.43 -13.32 5.80
N LEU A 164 -11.42 -13.45 4.93
CA LEU A 164 -11.60 -13.33 3.48
C LEU A 164 -12.42 -14.48 2.90
N ALA A 165 -12.22 -15.70 3.39
CA ALA A 165 -13.04 -16.85 3.01
C ALA A 165 -14.51 -16.62 3.38
N ALA A 166 -14.78 -16.19 4.62
CA ALA A 166 -16.13 -15.86 5.06
C ALA A 166 -16.76 -14.75 4.21
N ARG A 167 -16.00 -13.68 3.90
CA ARG A 167 -16.45 -12.60 3.01
C ARG A 167 -16.87 -13.14 1.65
N THR A 168 -16.07 -14.02 1.05
CA THR A 168 -16.36 -14.60 -0.27
C THR A 168 -17.69 -15.37 -0.25
N GLU A 169 -17.92 -16.20 0.78
CA GLU A 169 -19.18 -16.95 0.92
C GLU A 169 -20.40 -16.03 1.13
N VAL A 170 -20.24 -14.98 1.95
CA VAL A 170 -21.30 -13.99 2.17
C VAL A 170 -21.63 -13.25 0.87
N THR A 171 -20.63 -12.77 0.13
CA THR A 171 -20.83 -12.07 -1.15
C THR A 171 -21.57 -12.96 -2.15
N ARG A 172 -21.15 -14.24 -2.26
CA ARG A 172 -21.81 -15.22 -3.13
C ARG A 172 -23.26 -15.52 -2.75
N ALA A 173 -23.60 -15.41 -1.47
CA ALA A 173 -24.96 -15.66 -0.99
C ALA A 173 -25.91 -14.45 -1.21
N ILE A 174 -25.35 -13.25 -1.44
CA ILE A 174 -26.10 -12.01 -1.67
C ILE A 174 -26.34 -11.77 -3.17
N GLU A 175 -25.45 -12.24 -4.05
CA GLU A 175 -25.60 -12.20 -5.52
C GLU A 175 -26.61 -13.26 -6.02
#